data_d8c8bb32a6e0c9a2214bfab5fee34f81
#
_entry.id   d8c8bb32a6e0c9a2214bfab5fee34f81
#
_cell.length_a   1.000
_cell.length_b   1.000
_cell.length_c   1.000
_cell.angle_alpha   90.00
_cell.angle_beta   90.00
_cell.angle_gamma   90.00
#
_symmetry.space_group_name_H-M   'P 1'
#
loop_
_entity.id
_entity.type
_entity.pdbx_description
1 polymer ?
#
loop_
_entity_poly.entity_id
_entity_poly.type
_entity_poly.pdbx_seq_one_letter_code
_entity_poly.pdbx_strand_id
1 'polypeptide(L)'
;MLLQILSYCLPSVIVAAIAHLLFQQYFKNEDRARQWRLRKDLHKEALPLRLQAYERLTLLLDRTSPQKLALRVAPASQDKMAYELLLIEHINAEYEHNITQQIYVSSDLWNVILISKNTTLQIIHRIATDETITDAQKLREAIITEFTNKPSPSNHATAHLVSEVTSFI
;
A
#
# COMPACT_ATOMS: atom_id res chain seq x y z
N MET A 1 -70.93 -14.27 -26.32
CA MET A 1 -70.42 -14.90 -25.08
C MET A 1 -68.90 -14.82 -24.93
N LEU A 2 -68.05 -15.28 -25.86
CA LEU A 2 -66.63 -15.21 -25.86
C LEU A 2 -66.10 -13.76 -25.78
N LEU A 3 -66.60 -12.82 -26.53
CA LEU A 3 -66.23 -11.39 -26.55
C LEU A 3 -66.50 -10.67 -25.20
N GLN A 4 -67.57 -11.05 -24.51
CA GLN A 4 -67.91 -10.52 -23.19
C GLN A 4 -66.93 -11.02 -22.11
N ILE A 5 -66.51 -12.28 -22.15
CA ILE A 5 -65.51 -12.84 -21.22
C ILE A 5 -64.17 -12.18 -21.46
N LEU A 6 -63.79 -11.94 -22.72
CA LEU A 6 -62.55 -11.29 -23.07
C LEU A 6 -62.46 -9.83 -22.54
N SER A 7 -63.63 -9.09 -22.66
CA SER A 7 -63.72 -7.72 -22.18
C SER A 7 -63.57 -7.58 -20.65
N TYR A 8 -63.95 -8.57 -19.86
CA TYR A 8 -63.81 -8.60 -18.40
C TYR A 8 -62.41 -9.08 -17.96
N CYS A 9 -61.74 -9.95 -18.74
CA CYS A 9 -60.41 -10.45 -18.40
C CYS A 9 -59.31 -9.47 -18.78
N LEU A 10 -59.48 -8.64 -19.80
CA LEU A 10 -58.47 -7.73 -20.31
C LEU A 10 -57.93 -6.71 -19.26
N PRO A 11 -58.79 -6.04 -18.46
CA PRO A 11 -58.35 -5.15 -17.40
C PRO A 11 -57.56 -5.87 -16.31
N SER A 12 -57.96 -7.07 -15.92
CA SER A 12 -57.27 -7.84 -14.88
C SER A 12 -55.89 -8.31 -15.32
N VAL A 13 -55.71 -8.68 -16.60
CA VAL A 13 -54.42 -9.04 -17.18
C VAL A 13 -53.49 -7.81 -17.24
N ILE A 14 -53.99 -6.64 -17.62
CA ILE A 14 -53.21 -5.39 -17.63
C ILE A 14 -52.71 -5.04 -16.21
N VAL A 15 -53.61 -5.09 -15.22
CA VAL A 15 -53.24 -4.81 -13.81
C VAL A 15 -52.22 -5.83 -13.33
N ALA A 16 -52.36 -7.11 -13.62
CA ALA A 16 -51.39 -8.13 -13.26
C ALA A 16 -50.02 -7.90 -13.92
N ALA A 17 -50.01 -7.51 -15.20
CA ALA A 17 -48.76 -7.18 -15.90
C ALA A 17 -48.05 -5.97 -15.28
N ILE A 18 -48.79 -4.89 -14.98
CA ILE A 18 -48.25 -3.70 -14.34
C ILE A 18 -47.71 -4.04 -12.94
N ALA A 19 -48.49 -4.78 -12.14
CA ALA A 19 -48.08 -5.23 -10.84
C ALA A 19 -46.77 -6.07 -10.90
N HIS A 20 -46.68 -6.99 -11.84
CA HIS A 20 -45.49 -7.81 -12.06
C HIS A 20 -44.25 -6.95 -12.39
N LEU A 21 -44.39 -5.98 -13.30
CA LEU A 21 -43.31 -5.07 -13.65
C LEU A 21 -42.86 -4.21 -12.45
N LEU A 22 -43.81 -3.69 -11.66
CA LEU A 22 -43.51 -2.92 -10.45
C LEU A 22 -42.80 -3.76 -9.39
N PHE A 23 -43.25 -5.01 -9.18
CA PHE A 23 -42.58 -5.93 -8.25
C PHE A 23 -41.17 -6.26 -8.72
N GLN A 24 -40.96 -6.56 -9.98
CA GLN A 24 -39.62 -6.79 -10.52
C GLN A 24 -38.70 -5.59 -10.32
N GLN A 25 -39.20 -4.40 -10.57
CA GLN A 25 -38.43 -3.16 -10.38
C GLN A 25 -38.12 -2.91 -8.89
N TYR A 26 -39.08 -3.17 -8.01
CA TYR A 26 -38.94 -3.06 -6.58
C TYR A 26 -37.85 -4.01 -6.04
N PHE A 27 -37.92 -5.28 -6.38
CA PHE A 27 -36.93 -6.26 -5.94
C PHE A 27 -35.53 -5.97 -6.48
N LYS A 28 -35.41 -5.57 -7.76
CA LYS A 28 -34.08 -5.17 -8.31
C LYS A 28 -33.50 -3.96 -7.59
N ASN A 29 -34.32 -3.00 -7.21
CA ASN A 29 -33.85 -1.83 -6.48
C ASN A 29 -33.44 -2.18 -5.04
N GLU A 30 -34.18 -3.06 -4.38
CA GLU A 30 -33.86 -3.54 -3.03
C GLU A 30 -32.56 -4.35 -3.00
N ASP A 31 -32.34 -5.24 -3.97
CA ASP A 31 -31.11 -5.99 -4.12
C ASP A 31 -29.90 -5.08 -4.34
N ARG A 32 -30.04 -4.06 -5.19
CA ARG A 32 -29.00 -3.05 -5.39
C ARG A 32 -28.68 -2.26 -4.11
N ALA A 33 -29.72 -1.85 -3.39
CA ALA A 33 -29.57 -1.13 -2.11
C ALA A 33 -28.92 -2.01 -1.04
N ARG A 34 -29.27 -3.32 -0.99
CA ARG A 34 -28.66 -4.29 -0.09
C ARG A 34 -27.18 -4.50 -0.42
N GLN A 35 -26.84 -4.73 -1.69
CA GLN A 35 -25.46 -4.89 -2.15
C GLN A 35 -24.64 -3.63 -1.87
N TRP A 36 -25.20 -2.44 -2.06
CA TRP A 36 -24.52 -1.18 -1.76
C TRP A 36 -24.24 -1.03 -0.26
N ARG A 37 -25.21 -1.35 0.62
CA ARG A 37 -25.03 -1.36 2.07
C ARG A 37 -23.94 -2.33 2.51
N LEU A 38 -23.98 -3.59 2.01
CA LEU A 38 -22.95 -4.58 2.32
C LEU A 38 -21.56 -4.13 1.88
N ARG A 39 -21.41 -3.57 0.68
CA ARG A 39 -20.11 -3.02 0.22
C ARG A 39 -19.64 -1.86 1.10
N LYS A 40 -20.54 -0.98 1.51
CA LYS A 40 -20.22 0.14 2.39
C LYS A 40 -19.75 -0.33 3.78
N ASP A 41 -20.40 -1.33 4.33
CA ASP A 41 -20.05 -1.87 5.66
C ASP A 41 -18.71 -2.61 5.59
N LEU A 42 -18.48 -3.45 4.57
CA LEU A 42 -17.19 -4.08 4.33
C LEU A 42 -16.06 -3.05 4.14
N HIS A 43 -16.34 -1.95 3.45
CA HIS A 43 -15.36 -0.87 3.26
C HIS A 43 -15.00 -0.17 4.57
N LYS A 44 -15.99 0.05 5.45
CA LYS A 44 -15.76 0.62 6.78
C LYS A 44 -14.91 -0.28 7.67
N GLU A 45 -15.08 -1.59 7.60
CA GLU A 45 -14.29 -2.54 8.37
C GLU A 45 -12.86 -2.72 7.82
N ALA A 46 -12.70 -2.66 6.51
CA ALA A 46 -11.40 -2.80 5.85
C ALA A 46 -10.52 -1.54 5.95
N LEU A 47 -11.12 -0.35 6.03
CA LEU A 47 -10.41 0.93 6.05
C LEU A 47 -9.40 1.05 7.20
N PRO A 48 -9.73 0.72 8.47
CA PRO A 48 -8.76 0.78 9.57
C PRO A 48 -7.57 -0.14 9.37
N LEU A 49 -7.78 -1.34 8.84
CA LEU A 49 -6.70 -2.30 8.55
C LEU A 49 -5.76 -1.77 7.47
N ARG A 50 -6.30 -1.14 6.43
CA ARG A 50 -5.49 -0.50 5.39
C ARG A 50 -4.69 0.66 5.93
N LEU A 51 -5.29 1.55 6.73
CA LEU A 51 -4.59 2.67 7.35
C LEU A 51 -3.44 2.18 8.26
N GLN A 52 -3.67 1.13 9.04
CA GLN A 52 -2.63 0.51 9.84
C GLN A 52 -1.47 -0.04 8.98
N ALA A 53 -1.77 -0.62 7.81
CA ALA A 53 -0.75 -1.06 6.88
C ALA A 53 0.09 0.12 6.35
N TYR A 54 -0.55 1.23 5.98
CA TYR A 54 0.16 2.44 5.54
C TYR A 54 1.04 3.05 6.64
N GLU A 55 0.58 3.07 7.89
CA GLU A 55 1.41 3.49 9.03
C GLU A 55 2.67 2.62 9.16
N ARG A 56 2.51 1.29 9.09
CA ARG A 56 3.64 0.35 9.16
C ARG A 56 4.61 0.53 8.00
N LEU A 57 4.11 0.72 6.78
CA LEU A 57 4.94 0.96 5.60
C LEU A 57 5.64 2.32 5.66
N THR A 58 5.01 3.33 6.24
CA THR A 58 5.66 4.63 6.50
C THR A 58 6.83 4.47 7.46
N LEU A 59 6.65 3.70 8.54
CA LEU A 59 7.73 3.38 9.49
C LEU A 59 8.85 2.56 8.83
N LEU A 60 8.50 1.57 7.99
CA LEU A 60 9.48 0.82 7.20
C LEU A 60 10.36 1.75 6.37
N LEU A 61 9.76 2.66 5.59
CA LEU A 61 10.47 3.60 4.73
C LEU A 61 11.32 4.59 5.53
N ASP A 62 10.83 5.04 6.67
CA ASP A 62 11.59 5.91 7.57
C ASP A 62 12.80 5.19 8.17
N ARG A 63 12.62 3.97 8.67
CA ARG A 63 13.67 3.18 9.34
C ARG A 63 14.72 2.65 8.39
N THR A 64 14.36 2.41 7.12
CA THR A 64 15.27 1.93 6.07
C THR A 64 15.87 3.06 5.23
N SER A 65 15.52 4.32 5.52
CA SER A 65 16.19 5.48 4.91
C SER A 65 17.69 5.45 5.25
N PRO A 66 18.58 5.52 4.25
CA PRO A 66 20.02 5.29 4.46
C PRO A 66 20.63 6.18 5.54
N GLN A 67 20.30 7.47 5.52
CA GLN A 67 20.80 8.43 6.52
C GLN A 67 20.33 8.08 7.93
N LYS A 68 19.02 7.84 8.10
CA LYS A 68 18.44 7.51 9.42
C LYS A 68 18.93 6.16 9.92
N LEU A 69 19.10 5.19 9.02
CA LEU A 69 19.66 3.89 9.34
C LEU A 69 21.09 4.02 9.84
N ALA A 70 21.95 4.75 9.13
CA ALA A 70 23.34 4.99 9.52
C ALA A 70 23.47 5.79 10.84
N LEU A 71 22.54 6.70 11.11
CA LEU A 71 22.50 7.41 12.41
C LEU A 71 22.13 6.48 13.57
N ARG A 72 21.21 5.55 13.35
CA ARG A 72 20.68 4.63 14.36
C ARG A 72 21.59 3.44 14.61
N VAL A 73 22.21 2.89 13.55
CA VAL A 73 23.06 1.69 13.60
C VAL A 73 24.52 2.13 13.56
N ALA A 74 25.19 2.06 14.71
CA ALA A 74 26.62 2.35 14.80
C ALA A 74 27.44 1.12 14.39
N PRO A 75 28.63 1.28 13.78
CA PRO A 75 29.54 0.16 13.50
C PRO A 75 30.00 -0.50 14.80
N ALA A 76 30.01 -1.83 14.84
CA ALA A 76 30.48 -2.63 15.96
C ALA A 76 32.04 -2.88 15.91
N SER A 77 32.64 -2.67 14.73
CA SER A 77 34.08 -2.85 14.49
C SER A 77 34.59 -1.82 13.47
N GLN A 78 35.89 -1.82 13.22
CA GLN A 78 36.52 -0.97 12.20
C GLN A 78 36.32 -1.52 10.76
N ASP A 79 35.85 -2.76 10.64
CA ASP A 79 35.67 -3.41 9.34
C ASP A 79 34.49 -2.81 8.59
N LYS A 80 34.76 -2.15 7.44
CA LYS A 80 33.71 -1.54 6.62
C LYS A 80 32.77 -2.57 5.98
N MET A 81 33.29 -3.78 5.62
CA MET A 81 32.45 -4.84 5.02
C MET A 81 31.47 -5.41 6.07
N ALA A 82 31.94 -5.60 7.30
CA ALA A 82 31.07 -6.03 8.38
C ALA A 82 29.97 -4.99 8.68
N TYR A 83 30.28 -3.70 8.60
CA TYR A 83 29.29 -2.64 8.79
C TYR A 83 28.31 -2.55 7.60
N GLU A 84 28.77 -2.71 6.37
CA GLU A 84 27.89 -2.81 5.19
C GLU A 84 26.89 -3.95 5.36
N LEU A 85 27.36 -5.16 5.68
CA LEU A 85 26.50 -6.33 5.92
C LEU A 85 25.48 -6.08 7.03
N LEU A 86 25.88 -5.45 8.12
CA LEU A 86 25.00 -5.09 9.23
C LEU A 86 23.85 -4.18 8.76
N LEU A 87 24.14 -3.17 7.94
CA LEU A 87 23.13 -2.28 7.38
C LEU A 87 22.16 -3.05 6.44
N ILE A 88 22.70 -3.94 5.59
CA ILE A 88 21.90 -4.78 4.69
C ILE A 88 20.96 -5.68 5.47
N GLU A 89 21.44 -6.33 6.54
CA GLU A 89 20.63 -7.17 7.42
C GLU A 89 19.50 -6.38 8.07
N HIS A 90 19.76 -5.19 8.57
CA HIS A 90 18.72 -4.33 9.14
C HIS A 90 17.64 -3.96 8.11
N ILE A 91 18.02 -3.64 6.86
CA ILE A 91 17.07 -3.33 5.80
C ILE A 91 16.21 -4.56 5.48
N ASN A 92 16.85 -5.71 5.32
CA ASN A 92 16.14 -6.95 5.00
C ASN A 92 15.18 -7.37 6.12
N ALA A 93 15.63 -7.31 7.38
CA ALA A 93 14.80 -7.66 8.54
C ALA A 93 13.57 -6.75 8.67
N GLU A 94 13.72 -5.44 8.49
CA GLU A 94 12.58 -4.50 8.48
C GLU A 94 11.61 -4.80 7.34
N TYR A 95 12.13 -5.15 6.17
CA TYR A 95 11.32 -5.51 5.02
C TYR A 95 10.54 -6.81 5.25
N GLU A 96 11.20 -7.87 5.71
CA GLU A 96 10.60 -9.16 6.01
C GLU A 96 9.51 -9.04 7.09
N HIS A 97 9.76 -8.23 8.12
CA HIS A 97 8.78 -7.95 9.16
C HIS A 97 7.48 -7.33 8.63
N ASN A 98 7.56 -6.58 7.54
CA ASN A 98 6.43 -5.87 6.94
C ASN A 98 5.88 -6.49 5.66
N ILE A 99 6.40 -7.65 5.21
CA ILE A 99 6.04 -8.25 3.92
C ILE A 99 4.53 -8.56 3.80
N THR A 100 3.87 -8.87 4.91
CA THR A 100 2.43 -9.14 4.95
C THR A 100 1.57 -7.92 4.62
N GLN A 101 2.11 -6.71 4.75
CA GLN A 101 1.37 -5.49 4.47
C GLN A 101 1.06 -5.30 2.98
N GLN A 102 1.74 -6.02 2.10
CA GLN A 102 1.51 -5.98 0.66
C GLN A 102 0.06 -6.32 0.25
N ILE A 103 -0.67 -7.09 1.09
CA ILE A 103 -2.07 -7.47 0.78
C ILE A 103 -3.07 -6.32 0.97
N TYR A 104 -2.68 -5.24 1.65
CA TYR A 104 -3.54 -4.10 1.98
C TYR A 104 -3.31 -2.88 1.09
N VAL A 105 -2.26 -2.88 0.28
CA VAL A 105 -1.84 -1.76 -0.58
C VAL A 105 -1.90 -2.15 -2.06
N SER A 106 -1.77 -1.16 -2.95
CA SER A 106 -1.72 -1.45 -4.37
C SER A 106 -0.41 -2.15 -4.77
N SER A 107 -0.46 -2.94 -5.84
CA SER A 107 0.74 -3.55 -6.42
C SER A 107 1.77 -2.51 -6.86
N ASP A 108 1.30 -1.34 -7.31
CA ASP A 108 2.15 -0.26 -7.75
C ASP A 108 2.94 0.35 -6.57
N LEU A 109 2.27 0.64 -5.45
CA LEU A 109 2.95 1.11 -4.24
C LEU A 109 3.95 0.07 -3.73
N TRP A 110 3.57 -1.21 -3.70
CA TRP A 110 4.46 -2.27 -3.26
C TRP A 110 5.71 -2.36 -4.13
N ASN A 111 5.57 -2.24 -5.46
CA ASN A 111 6.70 -2.20 -6.39
C ASN A 111 7.61 -0.98 -6.15
N VAL A 112 7.05 0.19 -5.86
CA VAL A 112 7.82 1.38 -5.52
C VAL A 112 8.63 1.18 -4.23
N ILE A 113 8.05 0.51 -3.23
CA ILE A 113 8.74 0.15 -1.97
C ILE A 113 9.90 -0.82 -2.26
N LEU A 114 9.69 -1.84 -3.12
CA LEU A 114 10.74 -2.76 -3.55
C LEU A 114 11.89 -2.06 -4.27
N ILE A 115 11.56 -1.15 -5.19
CA ILE A 115 12.56 -0.34 -5.91
C ILE A 115 13.35 0.52 -4.91
N SER A 116 12.68 1.16 -3.95
CA SER A 116 13.32 1.95 -2.91
C SER A 116 14.30 1.12 -2.08
N LYS A 117 13.91 -0.09 -1.65
CA LYS A 117 14.77 -1.04 -0.96
C LYS A 117 16.02 -1.35 -1.78
N ASN A 118 15.83 -1.82 -3.02
CA ASN A 118 16.94 -2.26 -3.88
C ASN A 118 17.90 -1.10 -4.20
N THR A 119 17.36 0.08 -4.48
CA THR A 119 18.17 1.29 -4.72
C THR A 119 18.97 1.67 -3.47
N THR A 120 18.38 1.57 -2.28
CA THR A 120 19.10 1.81 -1.01
C THR A 120 20.26 0.84 -0.83
N LEU A 121 20.04 -0.46 -1.07
CA LEU A 121 21.10 -1.47 -1.00
C LEU A 121 22.23 -1.19 -1.99
N GLN A 122 21.88 -0.84 -3.24
CA GLN A 122 22.88 -0.49 -4.27
C GLN A 122 23.70 0.76 -3.90
N ILE A 123 23.08 1.77 -3.31
CA ILE A 123 23.77 2.98 -2.90
C ILE A 123 24.74 2.68 -1.75
N ILE A 124 24.33 1.92 -0.73
CA ILE A 124 25.19 1.51 0.38
C ILE A 124 26.39 0.73 -0.16
N HIS A 125 26.16 -0.25 -1.03
CA HIS A 125 27.22 -1.05 -1.66
C HIS A 125 28.18 -0.18 -2.49
N ARG A 126 27.67 0.73 -3.31
CA ARG A 126 28.48 1.67 -4.10
C ARG A 126 29.41 2.51 -3.22
N ILE A 127 28.89 3.05 -2.10
CA ILE A 127 29.69 3.84 -1.15
C ILE A 127 30.72 2.95 -0.46
N ALA A 128 30.36 1.73 -0.07
CA ALA A 128 31.27 0.79 0.57
C ALA A 128 32.41 0.32 -0.34
N THR A 129 32.18 0.27 -1.65
CA THR A 129 33.22 -0.11 -2.65
C THR A 129 34.17 1.02 -3.02
N ASP A 130 33.92 2.25 -2.57
CA ASP A 130 34.83 3.37 -2.78
C ASP A 130 36.15 3.13 -2.03
N GLU A 131 37.27 3.21 -2.75
CA GLU A 131 38.63 3.01 -2.20
C GLU A 131 39.06 4.08 -1.20
N THR A 132 38.47 5.28 -1.27
CA THR A 132 38.74 6.37 -0.33
C THR A 132 38.16 6.12 1.05
N ILE A 133 37.19 5.20 1.17
CA ILE A 133 36.55 4.80 2.42
C ILE A 133 37.30 3.60 3.00
N THR A 134 38.07 3.83 4.01
CA THR A 134 39.01 2.84 4.56
C THR A 134 38.45 2.03 5.72
N ASP A 135 37.45 2.55 6.42
CA ASP A 135 36.92 1.95 7.65
C ASP A 135 35.41 2.15 7.80
N ALA A 136 34.83 1.46 8.77
CA ALA A 136 33.39 1.45 9.03
C ALA A 136 32.85 2.83 9.45
N GLN A 137 33.62 3.63 10.19
CA GLN A 137 33.21 4.95 10.64
C GLN A 137 33.13 5.92 9.45
N LYS A 138 34.11 5.87 8.55
CA LYS A 138 34.11 6.68 7.33
C LYS A 138 32.97 6.26 6.39
N LEU A 139 32.64 4.95 6.32
CA LEU A 139 31.48 4.49 5.56
C LEU A 139 30.18 5.07 6.12
N ARG A 140 30.03 5.07 7.44
CA ARG A 140 28.88 5.69 8.12
C ARG A 140 28.75 7.17 7.80
N GLU A 141 29.84 7.92 7.91
CA GLU A 141 29.88 9.36 7.63
C GLU A 141 29.59 9.67 6.16
N ALA A 142 30.11 8.87 5.24
CA ALA A 142 29.86 9.02 3.82
C ALA A 142 28.36 8.80 3.48
N ILE A 143 27.73 7.77 4.06
CA ILE A 143 26.29 7.54 3.87
C ILE A 143 25.47 8.71 4.40
N ILE A 144 25.78 9.22 5.60
CA ILE A 144 25.08 10.36 6.20
C ILE A 144 25.24 11.61 5.32
N THR A 145 26.44 11.88 4.85
CA THR A 145 26.77 13.06 4.05
C THR A 145 26.09 13.01 2.67
N GLU A 146 26.06 11.84 2.01
CA GLU A 146 25.41 11.65 0.69
C GLU A 146 23.97 12.11 0.69
N PHE A 147 23.23 11.90 1.81
CA PHE A 147 21.80 12.22 1.92
C PHE A 147 21.49 13.47 2.73
N THR A 148 22.49 14.26 3.13
CA THR A 148 22.24 15.52 3.85
C THR A 148 21.53 16.55 2.96
N ASN A 149 21.86 16.59 1.67
CA ASN A 149 21.31 17.56 0.71
C ASN A 149 20.60 16.91 -0.48
N LYS A 150 20.43 15.58 -0.46
CA LYS A 150 19.78 14.83 -1.54
C LYS A 150 18.62 14.03 -0.99
N PRO A 151 17.49 13.93 -1.73
CA PRO A 151 16.39 13.05 -1.33
C PRO A 151 16.86 11.59 -1.36
N SER A 152 16.45 10.83 -0.36
CA SER A 152 16.69 9.39 -0.31
C SER A 152 15.67 8.63 -1.18
N PRO A 153 15.96 7.39 -1.58
CA PRO A 153 14.99 6.55 -2.28
C PRO A 153 13.67 6.39 -1.51
N SER A 154 13.72 6.36 -0.17
CA SER A 154 12.56 6.29 0.71
C SER A 154 11.63 7.50 0.56
N ASN A 155 12.15 8.69 0.27
CA ASN A 155 11.33 9.90 0.12
C ASN A 155 10.38 9.78 -1.06
N HIS A 156 10.84 9.22 -2.18
CA HIS A 156 10.00 8.97 -3.35
C HIS A 156 8.88 7.94 -3.05
N ALA A 157 9.25 6.85 -2.38
CA ALA A 157 8.28 5.83 -1.99
C ALA A 157 7.25 6.38 -0.98
N THR A 158 7.68 7.23 -0.04
CA THR A 158 6.77 7.91 0.91
C THR A 158 5.81 8.85 0.20
N ALA A 159 6.27 9.62 -0.79
CA ALA A 159 5.41 10.50 -1.56
C ALA A 159 4.33 9.70 -2.33
N HIS A 160 4.71 8.57 -2.92
CA HIS A 160 3.77 7.67 -3.59
C HIS A 160 2.75 7.08 -2.62
N LEU A 161 3.19 6.64 -1.43
CA LEU A 161 2.33 6.14 -0.36
C LEU A 161 1.29 7.19 0.07
N VAL A 162 1.72 8.44 0.31
CA VAL A 162 0.82 9.54 0.67
C VAL A 162 -0.20 9.82 -0.44
N SER A 163 0.21 9.81 -1.70
CA SER A 163 -0.67 9.97 -2.85
C SER A 163 -1.75 8.89 -2.90
N GLU A 164 -1.37 7.62 -2.67
CA GLU A 164 -2.32 6.50 -2.65
C GLU A 164 -3.32 6.64 -1.50
N VAL A 165 -2.86 6.95 -0.28
CA VAL A 165 -3.75 7.17 0.88
C VAL A 165 -4.75 8.28 0.61
N THR A 166 -4.30 9.41 0.04
CA THR A 166 -5.15 10.57 -0.25
C THR A 166 -6.21 10.25 -1.31
N SER A 167 -5.97 9.28 -2.17
CA SER A 167 -6.89 8.93 -3.27
C SER A 167 -8.15 8.19 -2.81
N PHE A 168 -8.20 7.64 -1.60
CA PHE A 168 -9.36 6.88 -1.10
C PHE A 168 -9.88 7.33 0.29
N ILE A 169 -9.34 8.41 0.84
CA ILE A 169 -9.94 9.15 1.95
C ILE A 169 -10.83 10.24 1.39
#